data_a0ef1494eec3460dcb852c9c22959317
#
_entry.id   a0ef1494eec3460dcb852c9c22959317
#
_cell.length_a   1.000
_cell.length_b   1.000
_cell.length_c   1.000
_cell.angle_alpha   90.00
_cell.angle_beta   90.00
_cell.angle_gamma   90.00
#
_symmetry.space_group_name_H-M   'P 1'
#
loop_
_entity.id
_entity.type
_entity.pdbx_description
1 polymer ?
#
loop_
_entity_poly.entity_id
_entity_poly.type
_entity_poly.pdbx_seq_one_letter_code
_entity_poly.pdbx_strand_id
1 'polypeptide(L)'
;MKFVFISTQAGAPWGGSEELWSQAALRLHQEGHEVSASVVWWPQLSPKIERLAEQGVDVVAPPPPLTSLPARVWRKIKKQLSDVRPEVAWLRRKHPDLVVISQGYNRDGLEWMKFCRESGLPYAAIIQCNSEIWWPTDETGSEMALAYRTAKKVFCVSRQNLELLEYQIGESLPNAKVVWNPFNVLAEEPPTWPKENGVWKLACVARLDPAAKGQDLLLQVLAQSKWRERSVELNLYGAGPCENNLRRLIGKLHLGKVHLRGHVNEVKTIWEENHLLVLPSRYEGLPLALVEAMWCARPAVVTDIGGNAEMCVDGETGFVAAAPALSLLEEALERAWNRRDDWESMGKLARTRVEQLIPQDPVGDFCQQLFEITKSGK
;
A
#
# COMPACT_ATOMS: atom_id res chain seq x y z
N MET A 1 15.45 13.68 -19.83
CA MET A 1 14.00 13.84 -19.74
C MET A 1 13.68 14.50 -18.41
N LYS A 2 12.46 15.11 -18.32
CA LYS A 2 11.98 15.78 -17.11
C LYS A 2 10.78 15.02 -16.56
N PHE A 3 10.92 14.47 -15.36
CA PHE A 3 9.85 13.76 -14.66
C PHE A 3 9.39 14.55 -13.44
N VAL A 4 8.09 14.62 -13.24
CA VAL A 4 7.52 15.18 -12.01
C VAL A 4 6.66 14.13 -11.35
N PHE A 5 7.00 13.77 -10.11
CA PHE A 5 6.20 12.89 -9.27
C PHE A 5 5.32 13.69 -8.32
N ILE A 6 4.06 13.31 -8.20
CA ILE A 6 3.10 13.92 -7.27
C ILE A 6 2.53 12.82 -6.39
N SER A 7 2.89 12.80 -5.11
CA SER A 7 2.26 11.92 -4.13
C SER A 7 1.08 12.64 -3.49
N THR A 8 -0.07 11.99 -3.48
CA THR A 8 -1.28 12.49 -2.83
C THR A 8 -1.62 11.72 -1.55
N GLN A 9 -0.71 10.86 -1.08
CA GLN A 9 -0.88 10.09 0.15
C GLN A 9 -0.99 11.00 1.38
N ALA A 10 -2.20 11.07 1.97
CA ALA A 10 -2.51 11.91 3.12
C ALA A 10 -2.77 11.12 4.43
N GLY A 11 -2.69 9.79 4.39
CA GLY A 11 -3.01 8.95 5.56
C GLY A 11 -1.87 8.79 6.57
N ALA A 12 -0.62 9.02 6.17
CA ALA A 12 0.57 8.96 7.01
C ALA A 12 1.75 9.65 6.29
N PRO A 13 2.79 10.11 7.01
CA PRO A 13 3.99 10.70 6.40
C PRO A 13 4.75 9.75 5.47
N TRP A 14 4.57 8.45 5.65
CA TRP A 14 5.15 7.38 4.84
C TRP A 14 4.31 6.10 4.92
N GLY A 15 4.31 5.33 3.85
CA GLY A 15 3.67 4.01 3.76
C GLY A 15 4.20 3.24 2.56
N GLY A 16 3.77 1.99 2.38
CA GLY A 16 4.17 1.16 1.25
C GLY A 16 3.84 1.77 -0.12
N SER A 17 2.83 2.64 -0.18
CA SER A 17 2.45 3.40 -1.37
C SER A 17 3.53 4.38 -1.86
N GLU A 18 4.45 4.77 -0.98
CA GLU A 18 5.50 5.74 -1.30
C GLU A 18 6.76 5.08 -1.86
N GLU A 19 6.90 3.77 -1.69
CA GLU A 19 8.14 3.05 -2.05
C GLU A 19 8.40 3.05 -3.57
N LEU A 20 7.40 2.77 -4.40
CA LEU A 20 7.61 2.63 -5.84
C LEU A 20 8.01 3.94 -6.51
N TRP A 21 7.22 4.99 -6.28
CA TRP A 21 7.47 6.26 -6.93
C TRP A 21 8.75 6.93 -6.44
N SER A 22 9.05 6.86 -5.14
CA SER A 22 10.23 7.52 -4.57
C SER A 22 11.53 6.86 -5.01
N GLN A 23 11.57 5.52 -5.03
CA GLN A 23 12.73 4.78 -5.53
C GLN A 23 12.90 4.97 -7.04
N ALA A 24 11.80 5.03 -7.82
CA ALA A 24 11.87 5.35 -9.24
C ALA A 24 12.36 6.78 -9.49
N ALA A 25 11.88 7.76 -8.71
CA ALA A 25 12.35 9.14 -8.79
C ALA A 25 13.87 9.25 -8.54
N LEU A 26 14.34 8.56 -7.50
CA LEU A 26 15.77 8.51 -7.20
C LEU A 26 16.59 7.87 -8.33
N ARG A 27 16.16 6.71 -8.82
CA ARG A 27 16.86 5.98 -9.88
C ARG A 27 16.94 6.80 -11.17
N LEU A 28 15.82 7.40 -11.59
CA LEU A 28 15.80 8.29 -12.76
C LEU A 28 16.73 9.48 -12.60
N HIS A 29 16.79 10.06 -11.39
CA HIS A 29 17.74 11.15 -11.09
C HIS A 29 19.19 10.68 -11.22
N GLN A 30 19.53 9.51 -10.67
CA GLN A 30 20.87 8.92 -10.76
C GLN A 30 21.27 8.57 -12.20
N GLU A 31 20.29 8.25 -13.05
CA GLU A 31 20.48 8.04 -14.49
C GLU A 31 20.60 9.35 -15.30
N GLY A 32 20.67 10.52 -14.63
CA GLY A 32 20.92 11.82 -15.25
C GLY A 32 19.67 12.53 -15.76
N HIS A 33 18.47 12.16 -15.29
CA HIS A 33 17.24 12.86 -15.64
C HIS A 33 16.92 13.98 -14.65
N GLU A 34 16.20 15.01 -15.11
CA GLU A 34 15.68 16.07 -14.25
C GLU A 34 14.43 15.54 -13.55
N VAL A 35 14.51 15.36 -12.24
CA VAL A 35 13.40 14.79 -11.44
C VAL A 35 13.01 15.76 -10.33
N SER A 36 11.70 16.01 -10.22
CA SER A 36 11.12 16.80 -9.14
C SER A 36 9.97 16.03 -8.50
N ALA A 37 9.71 16.23 -7.23
CA ALA A 37 8.61 15.59 -6.52
C ALA A 37 7.81 16.60 -5.69
N SER A 38 6.49 16.45 -5.67
CA SER A 38 5.58 17.13 -4.77
C SER A 38 4.92 16.12 -3.84
N VAL A 39 5.04 16.33 -2.53
CA VAL A 39 4.47 15.44 -1.52
C VAL A 39 3.53 16.20 -0.60
N VAL A 40 2.62 15.49 0.05
CA VAL A 40 1.74 16.08 1.06
C VAL A 40 2.59 16.60 2.22
N TRP A 41 2.26 17.81 2.68
CA TRP A 41 2.93 18.43 3.81
C TRP A 41 2.61 17.70 5.13
N TRP A 42 3.65 17.51 5.93
CA TRP A 42 3.56 16.98 7.29
C TRP A 42 4.41 17.85 8.23
N PRO A 43 4.03 18.00 9.53
CA PRO A 43 4.86 18.73 10.50
C PRO A 43 6.28 18.19 10.59
N GLN A 44 6.46 16.90 10.35
CA GLN A 44 7.75 16.24 10.19
C GLN A 44 7.67 15.35 8.95
N LEU A 45 8.52 15.60 7.97
CA LEU A 45 8.63 14.75 6.79
C LEU A 45 9.23 13.38 7.17
N SER A 46 8.95 12.38 6.36
CA SER A 46 9.62 11.09 6.51
C SER A 46 11.11 11.22 6.22
N PRO A 47 12.00 10.58 7.02
CA PRO A 47 13.45 10.54 6.73
C PRO A 47 13.77 10.01 5.33
N LYS A 48 12.90 9.18 4.73
CA LYS A 48 13.06 8.71 3.35
C LYS A 48 12.82 9.83 2.33
N ILE A 49 11.90 10.76 2.58
CA ILE A 49 11.65 11.93 1.74
C ILE A 49 12.82 12.94 1.90
N GLU A 50 13.31 13.15 3.13
CA GLU A 50 14.47 14.01 3.38
C GLU A 50 15.70 13.48 2.64
N ARG A 51 15.96 12.16 2.71
CA ARG A 51 17.04 11.50 1.97
C ARG A 51 16.90 11.66 0.46
N LEU A 52 15.67 11.59 -0.09
CA LEU A 52 15.44 11.80 -1.52
C LEU A 52 15.88 13.21 -1.95
N ALA A 53 15.57 14.22 -1.12
CA ALA A 53 16.01 15.60 -1.36
C ALA A 53 17.54 15.77 -1.19
N GLU A 54 18.15 15.16 -0.18
CA GLU A 54 19.60 15.16 0.04
C GLU A 54 20.38 14.55 -1.14
N GLN A 55 19.78 13.58 -1.82
CA GLN A 55 20.34 12.93 -3.01
C GLN A 55 20.11 13.71 -4.31
N GLY A 56 19.57 14.92 -4.24
CA GLY A 56 19.49 15.88 -5.34
C GLY A 56 18.15 15.92 -6.09
N VAL A 57 17.14 15.15 -5.68
CA VAL A 57 15.78 15.30 -6.23
C VAL A 57 15.14 16.57 -5.67
N ASP A 58 14.59 17.40 -6.55
CA ASP A 58 13.89 18.64 -6.13
C ASP A 58 12.54 18.32 -5.50
N VAL A 59 12.51 18.25 -4.17
CA VAL A 59 11.30 17.88 -3.40
C VAL A 59 10.63 19.12 -2.81
N VAL A 60 9.32 19.25 -3.05
CA VAL A 60 8.49 20.30 -2.44
C VAL A 60 7.35 19.65 -1.62
N ALA A 61 7.12 20.23 -0.43
CA ALA A 61 6.01 19.85 0.44
C ALA A 61 5.27 21.16 0.83
N PRO A 62 4.36 21.67 -0.01
CA PRO A 62 3.70 22.94 0.24
C PRO A 62 2.82 22.84 1.49
N PRO A 63 2.99 23.76 2.47
CA PRO A 63 2.17 23.73 3.67
C PRO A 63 0.70 23.96 3.33
N PRO A 64 -0.23 23.40 4.12
CA PRO A 64 -1.65 23.66 3.93
C PRO A 64 -1.90 25.16 4.05
N PRO A 65 -2.82 25.70 3.26
CA PRO A 65 -3.18 27.11 3.35
C PRO A 65 -3.63 27.45 4.78
N LEU A 66 -3.16 28.58 5.30
CA LEU A 66 -3.49 29.03 6.66
C LEU A 66 -5.01 29.12 6.87
N THR A 67 -5.55 28.31 7.76
CA THR A 67 -6.98 28.15 8.03
C THR A 67 -7.55 29.25 8.96
N SER A 68 -7.08 30.50 8.87
CA SER A 68 -7.55 31.60 9.70
C SER A 68 -8.85 32.27 9.20
N LEU A 69 -9.40 31.84 8.07
CA LEU A 69 -10.64 32.40 7.52
C LEU A 69 -11.81 31.40 7.69
N PRO A 70 -13.05 31.91 7.99
CA PRO A 70 -14.21 31.05 8.07
C PRO A 70 -14.41 30.21 6.80
N ALA A 71 -14.76 28.95 6.93
CA ALA A 71 -14.88 27.98 5.83
C ALA A 71 -15.76 28.46 4.64
N ARG A 72 -16.73 29.36 4.87
CA ARG A 72 -17.55 29.97 3.82
C ARG A 72 -16.79 30.97 2.95
N VAL A 73 -15.88 31.74 3.54
CA VAL A 73 -15.04 32.73 2.83
C VAL A 73 -13.98 31.96 2.04
N TRP A 74 -13.38 30.92 2.63
CA TRP A 74 -12.45 30.02 1.96
C TRP A 74 -13.04 29.36 0.71
N ARG A 75 -14.30 28.91 0.78
CA ARG A 75 -14.96 28.26 -0.37
C ARG A 75 -15.19 29.22 -1.53
N LYS A 76 -15.47 30.53 -1.26
CA LYS A 76 -15.58 31.57 -2.27
C LYS A 76 -14.24 31.96 -2.89
N ILE A 77 -13.22 32.09 -2.04
CA ILE A 77 -11.85 32.41 -2.47
C ILE A 77 -11.23 31.24 -3.24
N LYS A 78 -11.47 29.99 -2.81
CA LYS A 78 -10.99 28.78 -3.49
C LYS A 78 -11.55 28.67 -4.93
N LYS A 79 -12.77 29.14 -5.16
CA LYS A 79 -13.39 29.14 -6.50
C LYS A 79 -12.81 30.23 -7.43
N GLN A 80 -12.29 31.32 -6.87
CA GLN A 80 -11.65 32.42 -7.61
C GLN A 80 -10.13 32.28 -7.73
N LEU A 81 -9.49 31.54 -6.82
CA LEU A 81 -8.04 31.29 -6.77
C LEU A 81 -7.62 29.94 -7.38
N SER A 82 -8.49 29.25 -8.11
CA SER A 82 -8.16 27.98 -8.76
C SER A 82 -6.97 28.07 -9.72
N ASP A 83 -6.65 29.29 -10.20
CA ASP A 83 -5.54 29.53 -11.11
C ASP A 83 -4.22 29.92 -10.40
N VAL A 84 -4.18 30.01 -9.06
CA VAL A 84 -3.03 30.52 -8.30
C VAL A 84 -2.61 29.60 -7.15
N ARG A 85 -2.77 28.28 -7.32
CA ARG A 85 -2.14 27.34 -6.38
C ARG A 85 -0.63 27.37 -6.61
N PRO A 86 0.21 27.60 -5.57
CA PRO A 86 1.68 27.60 -5.71
C PRO A 86 2.21 26.34 -6.38
N GLU A 87 1.59 25.21 -6.10
CA GLU A 87 1.95 23.89 -6.64
C GLU A 87 1.69 23.81 -8.16
N VAL A 88 0.57 24.37 -8.62
CA VAL A 88 0.22 24.43 -10.06
C VAL A 88 1.22 25.31 -10.80
N ALA A 89 1.56 26.47 -10.23
CA ALA A 89 2.58 27.37 -10.80
C ALA A 89 3.97 26.72 -10.80
N TRP A 90 4.28 25.93 -9.77
CA TRP A 90 5.52 25.15 -9.70
C TRP A 90 5.54 24.09 -10.81
N LEU A 91 4.49 23.28 -10.96
CA LEU A 91 4.41 22.25 -11.99
C LEU A 91 4.53 22.84 -13.41
N ARG A 92 3.87 23.96 -13.69
CA ARG A 92 4.00 24.65 -14.98
C ARG A 92 5.45 25.08 -15.29
N ARG A 93 6.19 25.57 -14.29
CA ARG A 93 7.60 25.97 -14.47
C ARG A 93 8.55 24.82 -14.76
N LYS A 94 8.17 23.59 -14.34
CA LYS A 94 9.01 22.40 -14.55
C LYS A 94 9.00 21.93 -16.01
N HIS A 95 7.94 22.22 -16.79
CA HIS A 95 7.79 21.75 -18.16
C HIS A 95 8.10 20.25 -18.29
N PRO A 96 7.39 19.36 -17.54
CA PRO A 96 7.71 17.95 -17.52
C PRO A 96 7.40 17.24 -18.83
N ASP A 97 8.24 16.27 -19.21
CA ASP A 97 7.92 15.31 -20.27
C ASP A 97 6.84 14.31 -19.82
N LEU A 98 6.77 14.04 -18.51
CA LEU A 98 5.74 13.20 -17.89
C LEU A 98 5.50 13.60 -16.42
N VAL A 99 4.22 13.69 -16.03
CA VAL A 99 3.78 13.80 -14.65
C VAL A 99 3.31 12.42 -14.18
N VAL A 100 3.85 11.91 -13.06
CA VAL A 100 3.43 10.65 -12.43
C VAL A 100 2.71 10.96 -11.14
N ILE A 101 1.42 10.64 -11.08
CA ILE A 101 0.55 10.92 -9.94
C ILE A 101 0.36 9.64 -9.13
N SER A 102 1.02 9.52 -7.97
CA SER A 102 0.88 8.40 -7.06
C SER A 102 -0.23 8.68 -6.05
N GLN A 103 -1.29 7.88 -6.13
CA GLN A 103 -2.51 8.03 -5.34
C GLN A 103 -2.48 7.05 -4.15
N GLY A 104 -2.91 7.50 -2.97
CA GLY A 104 -3.13 6.63 -1.83
C GLY A 104 -4.37 5.75 -2.03
N TYR A 105 -5.42 6.28 -2.67
CA TYR A 105 -6.65 5.57 -3.04
C TYR A 105 -7.22 6.09 -4.37
N ASN A 106 -8.24 5.44 -4.88
CA ASN A 106 -8.71 5.54 -6.28
C ASN A 106 -9.18 6.93 -6.78
N ARG A 107 -9.30 7.95 -5.95
CA ARG A 107 -9.78 9.29 -6.36
C ARG A 107 -8.98 10.46 -5.82
N ASP A 108 -8.01 10.24 -4.94
CA ASP A 108 -7.11 11.32 -4.60
C ASP A 108 -6.22 11.62 -5.82
N GLY A 109 -5.88 12.88 -6.03
CA GLY A 109 -5.11 13.27 -7.23
C GLY A 109 -5.93 13.54 -8.50
N LEU A 110 -7.27 13.36 -8.51
CA LEU A 110 -8.11 13.71 -9.67
C LEU A 110 -7.95 15.18 -10.09
N GLU A 111 -7.79 16.10 -9.13
CA GLU A 111 -7.54 17.52 -9.42
C GLU A 111 -6.22 17.71 -10.20
N TRP A 112 -5.19 16.91 -9.93
CA TRP A 112 -3.92 16.93 -10.66
C TRP A 112 -4.07 16.37 -12.07
N MET A 113 -4.81 15.27 -12.23
CA MET A 113 -5.09 14.68 -13.54
C MET A 113 -5.89 15.66 -14.42
N LYS A 114 -6.91 16.30 -13.83
CA LYS A 114 -7.68 17.34 -14.49
C LYS A 114 -6.79 18.51 -14.93
N PHE A 115 -5.94 19.00 -14.04
CA PHE A 115 -5.00 20.06 -14.36
C PHE A 115 -4.05 19.66 -15.50
N CYS A 116 -3.46 18.46 -15.47
CA CYS A 116 -2.58 17.97 -16.53
C CYS A 116 -3.30 17.92 -17.87
N ARG A 117 -4.51 17.36 -17.90
CA ARG A 117 -5.35 17.30 -19.09
C ARG A 117 -5.64 18.69 -19.67
N GLU A 118 -6.11 19.62 -18.85
CA GLU A 118 -6.45 20.99 -19.26
C GLU A 118 -5.23 21.80 -19.71
N SER A 119 -4.05 21.46 -19.18
CA SER A 119 -2.78 22.09 -19.56
C SER A 119 -2.01 21.36 -20.66
N GLY A 120 -2.54 20.26 -21.20
CA GLY A 120 -1.86 19.45 -22.21
C GLY A 120 -0.61 18.74 -21.75
N LEU A 121 -0.44 18.55 -20.41
CA LEU A 121 0.71 17.85 -19.83
C LEU A 121 0.46 16.33 -19.86
N PRO A 122 1.40 15.53 -20.43
CA PRO A 122 1.31 14.07 -20.35
C PRO A 122 1.37 13.61 -18.89
N TYR A 123 0.49 12.67 -18.52
CA TYR A 123 0.50 12.12 -17.17
C TYR A 123 0.19 10.62 -17.13
N ALA A 124 0.69 9.99 -16.08
CA ALA A 124 0.36 8.63 -15.66
C ALA A 124 -0.12 8.63 -14.20
N ALA A 125 -0.96 7.68 -13.85
CA ALA A 125 -1.45 7.51 -12.49
C ALA A 125 -0.98 6.18 -11.89
N ILE A 126 -0.68 6.16 -10.59
CA ILE A 126 -0.43 4.93 -9.81
C ILE A 126 -1.51 4.85 -8.74
N ILE A 127 -2.32 3.79 -8.77
CA ILE A 127 -3.36 3.52 -7.78
C ILE A 127 -2.83 2.49 -6.79
N GLN A 128 -2.54 2.95 -5.57
CA GLN A 128 -1.92 2.14 -4.53
C GLN A 128 -2.93 1.34 -3.69
N CYS A 129 -4.20 1.72 -3.71
CA CYS A 129 -5.27 1.03 -3.00
C CYS A 129 -6.63 1.36 -3.61
N ASN A 130 -7.54 0.40 -3.59
CA ASN A 130 -8.95 0.60 -3.93
C ASN A 130 -9.84 -0.18 -2.95
N SER A 131 -11.10 0.22 -2.84
CA SER A 131 -12.09 -0.46 -1.99
C SER A 131 -13.51 -0.18 -2.46
N GLU A 132 -14.40 -1.13 -2.23
CA GLU A 132 -15.84 -1.01 -2.51
C GLU A 132 -16.51 0.10 -1.67
N ILE A 133 -15.97 0.38 -0.48
CA ILE A 133 -16.49 1.47 0.37
C ILE A 133 -16.25 2.86 -0.20
N TRP A 134 -15.39 2.98 -1.21
CA TRP A 134 -15.08 4.23 -1.92
C TRP A 134 -15.80 4.34 -3.26
N TRP A 135 -16.98 3.73 -3.39
CA TRP A 135 -17.78 3.84 -4.59
C TRP A 135 -18.07 5.32 -4.92
N PRO A 136 -17.78 5.78 -6.14
CA PRO A 136 -17.96 7.18 -6.50
C PRO A 136 -19.44 7.54 -6.70
N THR A 137 -19.77 8.82 -6.55
CA THR A 137 -21.03 9.37 -7.09
C THR A 137 -20.97 9.43 -8.61
N ASP A 138 -22.11 9.58 -9.29
CA ASP A 138 -22.17 9.67 -10.76
C ASP A 138 -21.24 10.76 -11.32
N GLU A 139 -21.22 11.95 -10.69
CA GLU A 139 -20.35 13.06 -11.07
C GLU A 139 -18.86 12.68 -10.91
N THR A 140 -18.50 12.13 -9.75
CA THR A 140 -17.12 11.71 -9.46
C THR A 140 -16.70 10.54 -10.35
N GLY A 141 -17.58 9.56 -10.59
CA GLY A 141 -17.32 8.43 -11.48
C GLY A 141 -17.05 8.85 -12.91
N SER A 142 -17.85 9.79 -13.42
CA SER A 142 -17.64 10.37 -14.76
C SER A 142 -16.30 11.13 -14.87
N GLU A 143 -15.93 11.89 -13.83
CA GLU A 143 -14.63 12.57 -13.77
C GLU A 143 -13.46 11.57 -13.70
N MET A 144 -13.59 10.51 -12.89
CA MET A 144 -12.62 9.42 -12.81
C MET A 144 -12.45 8.73 -14.15
N ALA A 145 -13.54 8.33 -14.81
CA ALA A 145 -13.52 7.68 -16.12
C ALA A 145 -12.74 8.52 -17.15
N LEU A 146 -13.06 9.82 -17.22
CA LEU A 146 -12.37 10.75 -18.11
C LEU A 146 -10.89 10.89 -17.75
N ALA A 147 -10.55 11.01 -16.47
CA ALA A 147 -9.19 11.19 -16.00
C ALA A 147 -8.32 9.95 -16.29
N TYR A 148 -8.81 8.74 -16.01
CA TYR A 148 -8.05 7.51 -16.24
C TYR A 148 -7.95 7.15 -17.74
N ARG A 149 -9.00 7.35 -18.51
CA ARG A 149 -8.97 7.11 -19.96
C ARG A 149 -7.98 8.01 -20.70
N THR A 150 -7.83 9.26 -20.26
CA THR A 150 -6.92 10.24 -20.89
C THR A 150 -5.48 10.18 -20.34
N ALA A 151 -5.23 9.44 -19.26
CA ALA A 151 -3.89 9.18 -18.80
C ALA A 151 -3.09 8.39 -19.85
N LYS A 152 -1.81 8.69 -20.01
CA LYS A 152 -0.92 7.90 -20.88
C LYS A 152 -0.82 6.46 -20.40
N LYS A 153 -0.84 6.24 -19.08
CA LYS A 153 -0.86 4.93 -18.45
C LYS A 153 -1.51 5.01 -17.06
N VAL A 154 -2.25 3.97 -16.71
CA VAL A 154 -2.79 3.75 -15.36
C VAL A 154 -2.10 2.52 -14.78
N PHE A 155 -1.43 2.69 -13.66
CA PHE A 155 -0.77 1.61 -12.95
C PHE A 155 -1.58 1.25 -11.72
N CYS A 156 -1.89 -0.02 -11.54
CA CYS A 156 -2.52 -0.56 -10.34
C CYS A 156 -1.58 -1.57 -9.69
N VAL A 157 -1.55 -1.63 -8.37
CA VAL A 157 -0.64 -2.55 -7.65
C VAL A 157 -1.21 -3.96 -7.50
N SER A 158 -2.43 -4.21 -7.99
CA SER A 158 -3.02 -5.53 -8.10
C SER A 158 -4.07 -5.57 -9.22
N ARG A 159 -4.37 -6.74 -9.72
CA ARG A 159 -5.41 -6.96 -10.73
C ARG A 159 -6.80 -6.65 -10.15
N GLN A 160 -7.08 -7.12 -8.93
CA GLN A 160 -8.37 -6.88 -8.28
C GLN A 160 -8.64 -5.37 -8.10
N ASN A 161 -7.61 -4.57 -7.76
CA ASN A 161 -7.79 -3.12 -7.68
C ASN A 161 -8.07 -2.49 -9.04
N LEU A 162 -7.51 -3.02 -10.12
CA LEU A 162 -7.83 -2.57 -11.48
C LEU A 162 -9.26 -2.93 -11.85
N GLU A 163 -9.67 -4.18 -11.67
CA GLU A 163 -11.02 -4.65 -11.97
C GLU A 163 -12.07 -3.87 -11.19
N LEU A 164 -11.83 -3.64 -9.89
CA LEU A 164 -12.72 -2.82 -9.06
C LEU A 164 -12.79 -1.37 -9.57
N LEU A 165 -11.67 -0.79 -10.01
CA LEU A 165 -11.67 0.55 -10.60
C LEU A 165 -12.53 0.59 -11.87
N GLU A 166 -12.38 -0.38 -12.77
CA GLU A 166 -13.18 -0.47 -14.01
C GLU A 166 -14.67 -0.62 -13.70
N TYR A 167 -15.05 -1.39 -12.67
CA TYR A 167 -16.44 -1.47 -12.20
C TYR A 167 -16.93 -0.12 -11.65
N GLN A 168 -16.13 0.57 -10.86
CA GLN A 168 -16.50 1.85 -10.25
C GLN A 168 -16.70 2.97 -11.27
N ILE A 169 -15.97 2.94 -12.38
CA ILE A 169 -16.10 3.93 -13.46
C ILE A 169 -17.01 3.47 -14.61
N GLY A 170 -17.39 2.18 -14.64
CA GLY A 170 -18.23 1.60 -15.70
C GLY A 170 -17.55 1.51 -17.07
N GLU A 171 -16.22 1.57 -17.13
CA GLU A 171 -15.43 1.54 -18.37
C GLU A 171 -14.19 0.65 -18.20
N SER A 172 -13.79 -0.05 -19.26
CA SER A 172 -12.50 -0.74 -19.33
C SER A 172 -11.36 0.22 -19.62
N LEU A 173 -10.19 -0.05 -19.03
CA LEU A 173 -8.98 0.78 -19.16
C LEU A 173 -7.87 0.04 -19.94
N PRO A 174 -7.88 0.08 -21.28
CA PRO A 174 -6.86 -0.61 -22.10
C PRO A 174 -5.45 -0.03 -21.91
N ASN A 175 -5.34 1.16 -21.35
CA ASN A 175 -4.09 1.81 -20.97
C ASN A 175 -3.64 1.44 -19.55
N ALA A 176 -4.33 0.53 -18.84
CA ALA A 176 -3.95 0.10 -17.51
C ALA A 176 -2.93 -1.05 -17.52
N LYS A 177 -2.15 -1.15 -16.46
CA LYS A 177 -1.18 -2.23 -16.21
C LYS A 177 -0.96 -2.44 -14.72
N VAL A 178 -0.76 -3.70 -14.32
CA VAL A 178 -0.33 -4.03 -12.96
C VAL A 178 1.16 -3.78 -12.81
N VAL A 179 1.56 -3.18 -11.70
CA VAL A 179 2.94 -2.93 -11.28
C VAL A 179 3.14 -3.39 -9.83
N TRP A 180 4.37 -3.63 -9.46
CA TRP A 180 4.72 -4.14 -8.15
C TRP A 180 5.44 -3.08 -7.34
N ASN A 181 5.02 -2.90 -6.08
CA ASN A 181 5.81 -2.10 -5.14
C ASN A 181 7.09 -2.85 -4.78
N PRO A 182 8.24 -2.16 -4.63
CA PRO A 182 9.44 -2.78 -4.11
C PRO A 182 9.24 -3.19 -2.65
N PHE A 183 9.86 -4.26 -2.26
CA PHE A 183 9.78 -4.85 -0.91
C PHE A 183 11.13 -4.75 -0.19
N ASN A 184 11.11 -4.81 1.15
CA ASN A 184 12.29 -4.51 1.97
C ASN A 184 13.10 -5.76 2.38
N VAL A 185 12.88 -6.90 1.75
CA VAL A 185 13.60 -8.15 2.03
C VAL A 185 14.53 -8.47 0.88
N LEU A 186 15.82 -8.31 1.10
CA LEU A 186 16.90 -8.71 0.16
C LEU A 186 17.51 -10.05 0.59
N ALA A 187 16.71 -11.04 0.95
CA ALA A 187 17.24 -12.30 1.43
C ALA A 187 17.49 -13.26 0.27
N GLU A 188 18.75 -13.54 -0.07
CA GLU A 188 19.15 -14.66 -0.92
C GLU A 188 18.61 -15.98 -0.36
N GLU A 189 18.61 -16.12 0.97
CA GLU A 189 18.05 -17.27 1.69
C GLU A 189 16.99 -16.83 2.71
N PRO A 190 15.87 -17.59 2.85
CA PRO A 190 14.89 -17.32 3.87
C PRO A 190 15.49 -17.48 5.27
N PRO A 191 15.00 -16.75 6.27
CA PRO A 191 15.38 -16.99 7.65
C PRO A 191 15.00 -18.42 8.06
N THR A 192 15.79 -19.00 8.96
CA THR A 192 15.49 -20.33 9.51
C THR A 192 14.08 -20.39 10.06
N TRP A 193 13.46 -21.56 9.95
CA TRP A 193 12.16 -21.79 10.56
C TRP A 193 12.25 -21.60 12.08
N PRO A 194 11.29 -20.93 12.74
CA PRO A 194 11.34 -20.75 14.18
C PRO A 194 11.41 -22.10 14.92
N LYS A 195 12.18 -22.14 16.01
CA LYS A 195 12.34 -23.37 16.77
C LYS A 195 11.00 -23.82 17.37
N GLU A 196 10.73 -25.10 17.26
CA GLU A 196 9.59 -25.72 17.89
C GLU A 196 9.81 -25.76 19.42
N ASN A 197 9.03 -24.95 20.13
CA ASN A 197 8.99 -24.93 21.59
C ASN A 197 7.59 -25.19 22.14
N GLY A 198 6.73 -25.79 21.30
CA GLY A 198 5.32 -26.05 21.62
C GLY A 198 4.42 -24.83 21.54
N VAL A 199 4.93 -23.66 21.13
CA VAL A 199 4.16 -22.42 20.97
C VAL A 199 4.19 -21.96 19.51
N TRP A 200 3.05 -21.82 18.89
CA TRP A 200 2.91 -21.29 17.54
C TRP A 200 2.77 -19.76 17.59
N LYS A 201 3.66 -19.06 16.91
CA LYS A 201 3.68 -17.60 16.89
C LYS A 201 3.13 -17.06 15.59
N LEU A 202 2.10 -16.21 15.71
CA LEU A 202 1.49 -15.49 14.61
C LEU A 202 2.02 -14.05 14.59
N ALA A 203 2.28 -13.52 13.41
CA ALA A 203 2.60 -12.11 13.22
C ALA A 203 1.49 -11.39 12.46
N CYS A 204 1.07 -10.22 12.94
CA CYS A 204 0.31 -9.26 12.17
C CYS A 204 1.19 -8.03 11.95
N VAL A 205 1.68 -7.86 10.71
CA VAL A 205 2.64 -6.80 10.35
C VAL A 205 1.90 -5.75 9.56
N ALA A 206 1.47 -4.69 10.23
CA ALA A 206 0.66 -3.64 9.62
C ALA A 206 0.65 -2.37 10.47
N ARG A 207 0.29 -1.24 9.86
CA ARG A 207 -0.07 -0.03 10.62
C ARG A 207 -1.18 -0.36 11.62
N LEU A 208 -1.05 0.12 12.86
CA LEU A 208 -2.05 -0.08 13.91
C LEU A 208 -3.28 0.81 13.67
N ASP A 209 -4.12 0.34 12.74
CA ASP A 209 -5.32 1.01 12.25
C ASP A 209 -6.39 -0.06 11.94
N PRO A 210 -7.20 -0.45 12.93
CA PRO A 210 -8.19 -1.51 12.74
C PRO A 210 -9.19 -1.25 11.62
N ALA A 211 -9.52 0.02 11.35
CA ALA A 211 -10.44 0.38 10.28
C ALA A 211 -9.94 -0.07 8.90
N ALA A 212 -8.62 -0.10 8.70
CA ALA A 212 -7.99 -0.59 7.48
C ALA A 212 -7.50 -2.04 7.61
N LYS A 213 -6.86 -2.37 8.73
CA LYS A 213 -6.04 -3.59 8.89
C LYS A 213 -6.72 -4.69 9.71
N GLY A 214 -7.92 -4.46 10.23
CA GLY A 214 -8.76 -5.49 10.84
C GLY A 214 -8.20 -6.15 12.09
N GLN A 215 -7.21 -5.55 12.80
CA GLN A 215 -6.64 -6.16 14.01
C GLN A 215 -7.71 -6.46 15.07
N ASP A 216 -8.77 -5.68 15.11
CA ASP A 216 -9.93 -5.89 16.00
C ASP A 216 -10.64 -7.23 15.71
N LEU A 217 -10.74 -7.65 14.45
CA LEU A 217 -11.30 -8.97 14.07
C LEU A 217 -10.41 -10.10 14.60
N LEU A 218 -9.11 -10.00 14.39
CA LEU A 218 -8.15 -10.99 14.85
C LEU A 218 -8.18 -11.15 16.38
N LEU A 219 -8.20 -10.02 17.11
CA LEU A 219 -8.31 -10.04 18.57
C LEU A 219 -9.62 -10.68 19.05
N GLN A 220 -10.74 -10.47 18.34
CA GLN A 220 -12.01 -11.11 18.68
C GLN A 220 -11.99 -12.63 18.43
N VAL A 221 -11.34 -13.09 17.36
CA VAL A 221 -11.14 -14.54 17.13
C VAL A 221 -10.32 -15.14 18.27
N LEU A 222 -9.17 -14.53 18.61
CA LEU A 222 -8.29 -15.05 19.67
C LEU A 222 -8.93 -14.97 21.08
N ALA A 223 -9.97 -14.17 21.26
CA ALA A 223 -10.71 -14.08 22.53
C ALA A 223 -11.66 -15.26 22.76
N GLN A 224 -11.97 -16.05 21.76
CA GLN A 224 -12.84 -17.23 21.90
C GLN A 224 -12.17 -18.32 22.73
N SER A 225 -12.96 -19.12 23.48
CA SER A 225 -12.45 -20.14 24.41
C SER A 225 -11.45 -21.09 23.77
N LYS A 226 -11.81 -21.62 22.60
CA LYS A 226 -10.96 -22.56 21.85
C LYS A 226 -9.58 -22.01 21.47
N TRP A 227 -9.50 -20.69 21.18
CA TRP A 227 -8.23 -20.03 20.83
C TRP A 227 -7.39 -19.74 22.07
N ARG A 228 -8.03 -19.43 23.21
CA ARG A 228 -7.36 -19.22 24.50
C ARG A 228 -6.65 -20.47 25.01
N GLU A 229 -7.24 -21.63 24.77
CA GLU A 229 -6.71 -22.95 25.19
C GLU A 229 -5.51 -23.38 24.33
N ARG A 230 -5.38 -22.87 23.12
CA ARG A 230 -4.29 -23.21 22.21
C ARG A 230 -2.96 -22.61 22.66
N SER A 231 -1.88 -23.32 22.35
CA SER A 231 -0.51 -22.83 22.55
C SER A 231 -0.12 -21.90 21.39
N VAL A 232 -0.75 -20.73 21.34
CA VAL A 232 -0.57 -19.72 20.29
C VAL A 232 -0.30 -18.36 20.91
N GLU A 233 0.63 -17.60 20.32
CA GLU A 233 0.93 -16.20 20.62
C GLU A 233 0.70 -15.34 19.37
N LEU A 234 0.26 -14.09 19.57
CA LEU A 234 0.15 -13.10 18.50
C LEU A 234 1.09 -11.92 18.76
N ASN A 235 1.92 -11.61 17.78
CA ASN A 235 2.77 -10.45 17.76
C ASN A 235 2.24 -9.43 16.75
N LEU A 236 1.84 -8.24 17.23
CA LEU A 236 1.40 -7.10 16.41
C LEU A 236 2.59 -6.18 16.18
N TYR A 237 3.10 -6.15 14.96
CA TYR A 237 4.20 -5.30 14.52
C TYR A 237 3.67 -4.09 13.77
N GLY A 238 4.23 -2.93 14.06
CA GLY A 238 3.90 -1.66 13.45
C GLY A 238 3.56 -0.59 14.48
N ALA A 239 3.34 0.62 14.01
CA ALA A 239 2.86 1.76 14.77
C ALA A 239 1.61 2.34 14.09
N GLY A 240 0.83 3.14 14.82
CA GLY A 240 -0.36 3.76 14.22
C GLY A 240 -1.23 4.51 15.22
N PRO A 241 -2.23 5.23 14.73
CA PRO A 241 -3.05 6.10 15.56
C PRO A 241 -3.91 5.35 16.58
N CYS A 242 -4.10 4.03 16.40
CA CYS A 242 -4.98 3.21 17.25
C CYS A 242 -4.23 2.32 18.23
N GLU A 243 -2.92 2.51 18.47
CA GLU A 243 -2.13 1.67 19.36
C GLU A 243 -2.71 1.61 20.78
N ASN A 244 -3.00 2.75 21.38
CA ASN A 244 -3.57 2.81 22.74
C ASN A 244 -4.98 2.18 22.78
N ASN A 245 -5.75 2.29 21.72
CA ASN A 245 -7.05 1.65 21.63
C ASN A 245 -6.94 0.14 21.55
N LEU A 246 -6.03 -0.38 20.71
CA LEU A 246 -5.74 -1.81 20.65
C LEU A 246 -5.21 -2.35 21.98
N ARG A 247 -4.34 -1.62 22.67
CA ARG A 247 -3.86 -1.98 24.01
C ARG A 247 -5.02 -2.13 25.01
N ARG A 248 -5.97 -1.18 25.02
CA ARG A 248 -7.18 -1.27 25.84
C ARG A 248 -8.07 -2.45 25.45
N LEU A 249 -8.21 -2.73 24.15
CA LEU A 249 -9.00 -3.86 23.65
C LEU A 249 -8.37 -5.21 24.06
N ILE A 250 -7.05 -5.35 23.96
CA ILE A 250 -6.30 -6.53 24.43
C ILE A 250 -6.57 -6.75 25.93
N GLY A 251 -6.49 -5.69 26.75
CA GLY A 251 -6.81 -5.77 28.19
C GLY A 251 -8.27 -6.14 28.47
N LYS A 252 -9.23 -5.52 27.78
CA LYS A 252 -10.67 -5.82 27.89
C LYS A 252 -10.98 -7.28 27.54
N LEU A 253 -10.30 -7.80 26.54
CA LEU A 253 -10.48 -9.18 26.08
C LEU A 253 -9.60 -10.18 26.85
N HIS A 254 -8.82 -9.75 27.86
CA HIS A 254 -7.91 -10.58 28.66
C HIS A 254 -6.97 -11.46 27.82
N LEU A 255 -6.35 -10.88 26.77
CA LEU A 255 -5.48 -11.58 25.82
C LEU A 255 -4.00 -11.48 26.24
N GLY A 256 -3.60 -12.24 27.27
CA GLY A 256 -2.24 -12.23 27.81
C GLY A 256 -1.14 -12.75 26.86
N LYS A 257 -1.53 -13.43 25.78
CA LYS A 257 -0.62 -13.96 24.74
C LYS A 257 -0.55 -13.07 23.48
N VAL A 258 -1.02 -11.82 23.57
CA VAL A 258 -0.97 -10.84 22.48
C VAL A 258 0.00 -9.72 22.84
N HIS A 259 0.96 -9.45 21.96
CA HIS A 259 2.04 -8.51 22.22
C HIS A 259 2.10 -7.41 21.15
N LEU A 260 2.13 -6.15 21.59
CA LEU A 260 2.44 -5.01 20.72
C LEU A 260 3.96 -4.85 20.67
N ARG A 261 4.55 -5.11 19.51
CA ARG A 261 6.01 -5.12 19.28
C ARG A 261 6.58 -3.81 18.78
N GLY A 262 5.70 -2.86 18.38
CA GLY A 262 6.12 -1.62 17.76
C GLY A 262 6.63 -1.78 16.32
N HIS A 263 7.24 -0.73 15.79
CA HIS A 263 7.84 -0.76 14.45
C HIS A 263 9.19 -1.46 14.46
N VAL A 264 9.42 -2.30 13.45
CA VAL A 264 10.68 -3.03 13.24
C VAL A 264 11.25 -2.66 11.89
N ASN A 265 12.51 -2.24 11.86
CA ASN A 265 13.18 -1.83 10.62
C ASN A 265 13.68 -3.02 9.80
N GLU A 266 14.16 -4.07 10.47
CA GLU A 266 14.68 -5.27 9.83
C GLU A 266 13.62 -6.36 9.79
N VAL A 267 12.91 -6.44 8.68
CA VAL A 267 11.74 -7.32 8.48
C VAL A 267 12.10 -8.79 8.67
N LYS A 268 13.32 -9.21 8.31
CA LYS A 268 13.80 -10.59 8.45
C LYS A 268 13.69 -11.09 9.90
N THR A 269 13.97 -10.23 10.88
CA THR A 269 13.93 -10.60 12.31
C THR A 269 12.51 -10.96 12.77
N ILE A 270 11.48 -10.38 12.15
CA ILE A 270 10.08 -10.76 12.41
C ILE A 270 9.89 -12.25 12.08
N TRP A 271 10.43 -12.67 10.94
CA TRP A 271 10.20 -14.03 10.43
C TRP A 271 11.15 -15.08 11.01
N GLU A 272 12.18 -14.69 11.72
CA GLU A 272 13.00 -15.57 12.56
C GLU A 272 12.24 -16.05 13.80
N GLU A 273 11.23 -15.30 14.25
CA GLU A 273 10.46 -15.56 15.46
C GLU A 273 9.04 -16.06 15.21
N ASN A 274 8.47 -15.81 14.03
CA ASN A 274 7.05 -16.08 13.76
C ASN A 274 6.85 -17.08 12.63
N HIS A 275 5.82 -17.92 12.78
CA HIS A 275 5.54 -19.04 11.88
C HIS A 275 4.56 -18.68 10.78
N LEU A 276 3.63 -17.74 11.02
CA LEU A 276 2.50 -17.44 10.15
C LEU A 276 2.21 -15.94 10.17
N LEU A 277 2.00 -15.37 8.97
CA LEU A 277 1.42 -14.03 8.84
C LEU A 277 -0.10 -14.09 8.97
N VAL A 278 -0.70 -13.11 9.65
CA VAL A 278 -2.18 -12.91 9.61
C VAL A 278 -2.48 -11.46 9.24
N LEU A 279 -3.16 -11.24 8.11
CA LEU A 279 -3.60 -9.93 7.63
C LEU A 279 -5.12 -9.93 7.43
N PRO A 280 -5.91 -9.57 8.45
CA PRO A 280 -7.37 -9.52 8.37
C PRO A 280 -7.88 -8.19 7.80
N SER A 281 -7.20 -7.67 6.79
CA SER A 281 -7.39 -6.32 6.27
C SER A 281 -8.78 -6.12 5.66
N ARG A 282 -9.32 -4.89 5.82
CA ARG A 282 -10.60 -4.47 5.24
C ARG A 282 -10.44 -3.81 3.88
N TYR A 283 -9.27 -3.27 3.58
CA TYR A 283 -8.87 -2.80 2.25
C TYR A 283 -7.35 -2.79 2.11
N GLU A 284 -6.88 -3.11 0.92
CA GLU A 284 -5.47 -3.18 0.54
C GLU A 284 -5.28 -2.80 -0.95
N GLY A 285 -4.02 -2.46 -1.27
CA GLY A 285 -3.52 -2.59 -2.61
C GLY A 285 -2.91 -3.98 -2.83
N LEU A 286 -1.59 -4.06 -2.66
CA LEU A 286 -0.85 -5.28 -2.40
C LEU A 286 0.01 -5.05 -1.17
N PRO A 287 -0.28 -5.70 -0.03
CA PRO A 287 0.45 -5.45 1.20
C PRO A 287 1.87 -5.98 1.13
N LEU A 288 2.86 -5.10 1.35
CA LEU A 288 4.28 -5.48 1.37
C LEU A 288 4.56 -6.57 2.40
N ALA A 289 3.88 -6.53 3.55
CA ALA A 289 4.03 -7.55 4.59
C ALA A 289 3.70 -8.97 4.12
N LEU A 290 2.74 -9.13 3.19
CA LEU A 290 2.46 -10.44 2.58
C LEU A 290 3.60 -10.89 1.67
N VAL A 291 4.05 -9.99 0.80
CA VAL A 291 5.19 -10.25 -0.10
C VAL A 291 6.44 -10.62 0.71
N GLU A 292 6.74 -9.83 1.74
CA GLU A 292 7.89 -10.04 2.63
C GLU A 292 7.82 -11.36 3.43
N ALA A 293 6.63 -11.74 3.94
CA ALA A 293 6.43 -13.02 4.59
C ALA A 293 6.66 -14.19 3.63
N MET A 294 6.12 -14.11 2.41
CA MET A 294 6.30 -15.12 1.38
C MET A 294 7.77 -15.25 0.97
N TRP A 295 8.50 -14.14 0.78
CA TRP A 295 9.94 -14.13 0.54
C TRP A 295 10.73 -14.80 1.67
N CYS A 296 10.27 -14.63 2.91
CA CYS A 296 10.84 -15.29 4.09
C CYS A 296 10.34 -16.72 4.28
N ALA A 297 9.68 -17.32 3.29
CA ALA A 297 9.11 -18.67 3.37
C ALA A 297 8.13 -18.85 4.54
N ARG A 298 7.24 -17.88 4.75
CA ARG A 298 6.17 -17.96 5.74
C ARG A 298 4.82 -17.99 5.04
N PRO A 299 3.93 -18.93 5.39
CA PRO A 299 2.55 -18.91 4.89
C PRO A 299 1.75 -17.79 5.53
N ALA A 300 0.57 -17.53 5.00
CA ALA A 300 -0.26 -16.43 5.47
C ALA A 300 -1.73 -16.85 5.65
N VAL A 301 -2.43 -16.19 6.59
CA VAL A 301 -3.89 -16.10 6.60
C VAL A 301 -4.26 -14.67 6.24
N VAL A 302 -5.00 -14.51 5.16
CA VAL A 302 -5.37 -13.20 4.63
C VAL A 302 -6.86 -13.12 4.34
N THR A 303 -7.41 -11.94 4.25
CA THR A 303 -8.75 -11.70 3.66
C THR A 303 -8.63 -11.55 2.15
N ASP A 304 -9.67 -11.91 1.40
CA ASP A 304 -9.76 -11.71 -0.06
C ASP A 304 -10.04 -10.24 -0.38
N ILE A 305 -9.00 -9.42 -0.21
CA ILE A 305 -9.04 -7.97 -0.40
C ILE A 305 -7.78 -7.52 -1.15
N GLY A 306 -7.97 -6.70 -2.19
CA GLY A 306 -6.86 -6.20 -3.01
C GLY A 306 -6.06 -7.36 -3.62
N GLY A 307 -4.75 -7.28 -3.63
CA GLY A 307 -3.88 -8.31 -4.18
C GLY A 307 -3.65 -9.53 -3.28
N ASN A 308 -4.34 -9.66 -2.14
CA ASN A 308 -4.07 -10.75 -1.18
C ASN A 308 -4.26 -12.14 -1.79
N ALA A 309 -5.43 -12.40 -2.41
CA ALA A 309 -5.74 -13.69 -3.02
C ALA A 309 -5.00 -13.93 -4.35
N GLU A 310 -4.45 -12.87 -4.98
CA GLU A 310 -3.56 -13.03 -6.12
C GLU A 310 -2.22 -13.65 -5.71
N MET A 311 -1.76 -13.33 -4.51
CA MET A 311 -0.49 -13.83 -3.96
C MET A 311 -0.68 -15.11 -3.18
N CYS A 312 -1.63 -15.17 -2.25
CA CYS A 312 -1.88 -16.29 -1.37
C CYS A 312 -2.87 -17.28 -2.01
N VAL A 313 -2.42 -18.47 -2.36
CA VAL A 313 -3.26 -19.54 -2.88
C VAL A 313 -3.86 -20.32 -1.70
N ASP A 314 -5.18 -20.33 -1.63
CA ASP A 314 -5.92 -20.97 -0.52
C ASP A 314 -5.61 -22.46 -0.42
N GLY A 315 -5.18 -22.90 0.76
CA GLY A 315 -4.81 -24.29 1.05
C GLY A 315 -3.42 -24.73 0.53
N GLU A 316 -2.71 -23.90 -0.25
CA GLU A 316 -1.38 -24.23 -0.78
C GLU A 316 -0.26 -23.36 -0.16
N THR A 317 -0.36 -22.04 -0.28
CA THR A 317 0.64 -21.10 0.23
C THR A 317 0.17 -20.34 1.47
N GLY A 318 -1.05 -20.61 1.90
CA GLY A 318 -1.72 -20.01 3.04
C GLY A 318 -3.21 -20.28 3.01
N PHE A 319 -3.99 -19.42 3.68
CA PHE A 319 -5.44 -19.54 3.75
C PHE A 319 -6.10 -18.18 3.51
N VAL A 320 -7.19 -18.19 2.75
CA VAL A 320 -7.91 -16.98 2.39
C VAL A 320 -9.28 -16.97 3.05
N ALA A 321 -9.57 -15.94 3.84
CA ALA A 321 -10.92 -15.66 4.32
C ALA A 321 -11.67 -14.86 3.24
N ALA A 322 -12.84 -15.32 2.83
CA ALA A 322 -13.59 -14.76 1.69
C ALA A 322 -14.00 -13.27 1.86
N ALA A 323 -14.00 -12.76 3.09
CA ALA A 323 -14.23 -11.34 3.38
C ALA A 323 -13.70 -10.99 4.78
N PRO A 324 -13.50 -9.69 5.11
CA PRO A 324 -13.09 -9.23 6.43
C PRO A 324 -14.25 -9.26 7.45
N ALA A 325 -14.78 -10.46 7.67
CA ALA A 325 -15.84 -10.76 8.63
C ALA A 325 -15.32 -11.73 9.70
N LEU A 326 -15.83 -11.58 10.93
CA LEU A 326 -15.36 -12.36 12.08
C LEU A 326 -15.43 -13.87 11.84
N SER A 327 -16.58 -14.38 11.36
CA SER A 327 -16.80 -15.81 11.12
C SER A 327 -15.91 -16.36 10.00
N LEU A 328 -15.70 -15.59 8.93
CA LEU A 328 -14.89 -16.03 7.79
C LEU A 328 -13.39 -16.00 8.13
N LEU A 329 -12.95 -15.01 8.90
CA LEU A 329 -11.57 -14.98 9.41
C LEU A 329 -11.32 -16.13 10.38
N GLU A 330 -12.29 -16.41 11.26
CA GLU A 330 -12.25 -17.55 12.18
C GLU A 330 -12.13 -18.87 11.41
N GLU A 331 -12.96 -19.09 10.40
CA GLU A 331 -12.92 -20.29 9.55
C GLU A 331 -11.53 -20.46 8.89
N ALA A 332 -10.99 -19.41 8.29
CA ALA A 332 -9.67 -19.46 7.67
C ALA A 332 -8.56 -19.78 8.69
N LEU A 333 -8.62 -19.16 9.88
CA LEU A 333 -7.69 -19.45 10.97
C LEU A 333 -7.84 -20.89 11.50
N GLU A 334 -9.06 -21.46 11.56
CA GLU A 334 -9.28 -22.86 11.92
C GLU A 334 -8.67 -23.81 10.90
N ARG A 335 -8.86 -23.56 9.61
CA ARG A 335 -8.23 -24.35 8.54
C ARG A 335 -6.70 -24.28 8.65
N ALA A 336 -6.16 -23.10 8.92
CA ALA A 336 -4.73 -22.92 9.14
C ALA A 336 -4.25 -23.70 10.37
N TRP A 337 -4.93 -23.57 11.49
CA TRP A 337 -4.56 -24.28 12.72
C TRP A 337 -4.55 -25.80 12.57
N ASN A 338 -5.54 -26.35 11.88
CA ASN A 338 -5.64 -27.79 11.64
C ASN A 338 -4.54 -28.33 10.73
N ARG A 339 -3.88 -27.44 9.98
CA ARG A 339 -2.75 -27.76 9.11
C ARG A 339 -1.43 -27.11 9.55
N ARG A 340 -1.28 -26.75 10.84
CA ARG A 340 -0.11 -26.03 11.33
C ARG A 340 1.21 -26.81 11.16
N ASP A 341 1.15 -28.13 11.15
CA ASP A 341 2.32 -28.99 10.94
C ASP A 341 2.82 -28.91 9.46
N ASP A 342 1.98 -28.41 8.54
CA ASP A 342 2.34 -28.16 7.13
C ASP A 342 2.86 -26.74 6.89
N TRP A 343 2.82 -25.82 7.85
CA TRP A 343 3.11 -24.40 7.61
C TRP A 343 4.51 -24.16 7.04
N GLU A 344 5.53 -24.91 7.46
CA GLU A 344 6.87 -24.77 6.90
C GLU A 344 6.90 -25.12 5.40
N SER A 345 6.25 -26.20 5.01
CA SER A 345 6.17 -26.62 3.60
C SER A 345 5.35 -25.64 2.75
N MET A 346 4.23 -25.15 3.29
CA MET A 346 3.41 -24.12 2.65
C MET A 346 4.18 -22.80 2.49
N GLY A 347 5.01 -22.45 3.47
CA GLY A 347 5.89 -21.28 3.38
C GLY A 347 6.92 -21.40 2.26
N LYS A 348 7.51 -22.56 2.07
CA LYS A 348 8.43 -22.84 0.94
C LYS A 348 7.71 -22.69 -0.42
N LEU A 349 6.47 -23.17 -0.53
CA LEU A 349 5.65 -22.97 -1.72
C LEU A 349 5.30 -21.48 -1.92
N ALA A 350 5.00 -20.75 -0.84
CA ALA A 350 4.75 -19.31 -0.88
C ALA A 350 5.97 -18.55 -1.43
N ARG A 351 7.18 -18.91 -1.01
CA ARG A 351 8.42 -18.34 -1.55
C ARG A 351 8.57 -18.61 -3.05
N THR A 352 8.43 -19.86 -3.47
CA THR A 352 8.51 -20.21 -4.91
C THR A 352 7.50 -19.38 -5.73
N ARG A 353 6.29 -19.19 -5.21
CA ARG A 353 5.26 -18.41 -5.90
C ARG A 353 5.63 -16.93 -6.02
N VAL A 354 6.09 -16.29 -4.95
CA VAL A 354 6.45 -14.87 -4.99
C VAL A 354 7.65 -14.62 -5.90
N GLU A 355 8.63 -15.53 -5.94
CA GLU A 355 9.78 -15.50 -6.87
C GLU A 355 9.35 -15.56 -8.34
N GLN A 356 8.26 -16.27 -8.65
CA GLN A 356 7.72 -16.36 -10.00
C GLN A 356 6.88 -15.14 -10.42
N LEU A 357 6.20 -14.51 -9.47
CA LEU A 357 5.24 -13.44 -9.76
C LEU A 357 5.85 -12.04 -9.73
N ILE A 358 6.77 -11.79 -8.80
CA ILE A 358 7.32 -10.45 -8.60
C ILE A 358 8.69 -10.36 -9.26
N PRO A 359 8.91 -9.37 -10.14
CA PRO A 359 10.22 -9.13 -10.73
C PRO A 359 11.28 -8.89 -9.66
N GLN A 360 12.52 -9.26 -9.95
CA GLN A 360 13.65 -8.99 -9.05
C GLN A 360 13.93 -7.49 -8.88
N ASP A 361 13.63 -6.69 -9.89
CA ASP A 361 13.78 -5.23 -9.89
C ASP A 361 12.47 -4.53 -10.30
N PRO A 362 11.45 -4.47 -9.43
CA PRO A 362 10.18 -3.80 -9.73
C PRO A 362 10.34 -2.32 -10.07
N VAL A 363 11.33 -1.66 -9.48
CA VAL A 363 11.62 -0.24 -9.72
C VAL A 363 12.20 -0.04 -11.12
N GLY A 364 13.12 -0.91 -11.56
CA GLY A 364 13.67 -0.86 -12.90
C GLY A 364 12.63 -1.10 -13.98
N ASP A 365 11.78 -2.11 -13.78
CA ASP A 365 10.67 -2.40 -14.68
C ASP A 365 9.69 -1.21 -14.77
N PHE A 366 9.41 -0.57 -13.65
CA PHE A 366 8.56 0.62 -13.63
C PHE A 366 9.22 1.81 -14.34
N CYS A 367 10.50 2.09 -14.10
CA CYS A 367 11.26 3.14 -14.81
C CYS A 367 11.25 2.91 -16.33
N GLN A 368 11.46 1.67 -16.77
CA GLN A 368 11.41 1.33 -18.20
C GLN A 368 10.03 1.67 -18.81
N GLN A 369 8.95 1.34 -18.11
CA GLN A 369 7.60 1.70 -18.55
C GLN A 369 7.38 3.21 -18.65
N LEU A 370 7.92 4.00 -17.71
CA LEU A 370 7.85 5.46 -17.79
C LEU A 370 8.60 6.00 -19.03
N PHE A 371 9.73 5.40 -19.40
CA PHE A 371 10.44 5.76 -20.63
C PHE A 371 9.65 5.41 -21.90
N GLU A 372 9.00 4.26 -21.95
CA GLU A 372 8.18 3.86 -23.08
C GLU A 372 7.04 4.85 -23.34
N ILE A 373 6.39 5.33 -22.28
CA ILE A 373 5.33 6.34 -22.35
C ILE A 373 5.85 7.65 -22.95
N THR A 374 7.04 8.10 -22.56
CA THR A 374 7.60 9.37 -23.03
C THR A 374 8.08 9.30 -24.48
N LYS A 375 8.45 8.12 -24.97
CA LYS A 375 8.86 7.91 -26.38
C LYS A 375 7.69 7.79 -27.34
N SER A 376 6.57 7.22 -26.89
CA SER A 376 5.36 7.02 -27.69
C SER A 376 4.58 8.30 -27.97
N GLY A 377 4.94 9.41 -27.33
CA GLY A 377 4.31 10.72 -27.47
C GLY A 377 5.04 11.70 -28.38
N LYS A 378 6.16 11.29 -28.99
CA LYS A 378 6.90 12.01 -30.01
C LYS A 378 6.65 11.36 -31.38
#